data_3e20c51c41014683957efdd5947d5249
#
_entry.id   3e20c51c41014683957efdd5947d5249
#
_cell.length_a   1.000
_cell.length_b   1.000
_cell.length_c   1.000
_cell.angle_alpha   90.00
_cell.angle_beta   90.00
_cell.angle_gamma   90.00
#
_symmetry.space_group_name_H-M   'P 1'
#
loop_
_entity.id
_entity.type
_entity.pdbx_description
1 polymer ?
#
loop_
_entity_poly.entity_id
_entity_poly.type
_entity_poly.pdbx_seq_one_letter_code
_entity_poly.pdbx_strand_id
1 'polypeptide(L)'
;SFAATAVIAAPTYSNAASFLKDAGDIRRVKMFSTRSGESIDMIYWIEGEYIKDALSEIDWFMRDLRKNKQFTIDTRTVDIIAATQRILDVHSPFLLLSGYRTKDTNTFLRSRFGGGVAKKSLHLTGQAADINMPGRTVNQIARAAAKCSAGGVGKYSSSHFVHIDCGKIRLWGR
;
A
#
# COMPACT_ATOMS: atom_id res chain seq x y z
N SER A 1 -45.57 -7.62 -15.93
CA SER A 1 -44.49 -7.58 -14.92
C SER A 1 -43.15 -7.50 -15.66
N PHE A 2 -42.55 -6.32 -15.73
CA PHE A 2 -41.18 -6.16 -16.24
C PHE A 2 -40.21 -6.28 -15.06
N ALA A 3 -39.40 -7.33 -15.07
CA ALA A 3 -38.31 -7.44 -14.11
C ALA A 3 -37.15 -6.56 -14.60
N ALA A 4 -36.86 -5.51 -13.85
CA ALA A 4 -35.69 -4.68 -14.07
C ALA A 4 -34.45 -5.44 -13.57
N THR A 5 -33.63 -5.90 -14.49
CA THR A 5 -32.34 -6.48 -14.18
C THR A 5 -31.38 -5.34 -13.84
N ALA A 6 -31.05 -5.18 -12.57
CA ALA A 6 -30.02 -4.25 -12.13
C ALA A 6 -28.66 -4.75 -12.63
N VAL A 7 -28.11 -4.10 -13.64
CA VAL A 7 -26.72 -4.29 -14.04
C VAL A 7 -25.84 -3.66 -12.98
N ILE A 8 -25.30 -4.47 -12.08
CA ILE A 8 -24.26 -4.05 -11.16
C ILE A 8 -23.00 -3.85 -12.02
N ALA A 9 -22.65 -2.59 -12.28
CA ALA A 9 -21.40 -2.25 -12.94
C ALA A 9 -20.25 -2.78 -12.06
N ALA A 10 -19.54 -3.80 -12.53
CA ALA A 10 -18.31 -4.26 -11.92
C ALA A 10 -17.34 -3.07 -11.84
N PRO A 11 -16.65 -2.84 -10.71
CA PRO A 11 -15.67 -1.78 -10.61
C PRO A 11 -14.63 -2.00 -11.71
N THR A 12 -14.42 -0.97 -12.53
CA THR A 12 -13.37 -0.97 -13.55
C THR A 12 -12.02 -1.10 -12.83
N TYR A 13 -11.47 -2.31 -12.81
CA TYR A 13 -10.13 -2.54 -12.30
C TYR A 13 -9.16 -1.73 -13.14
N SER A 14 -8.58 -0.70 -12.51
CA SER A 14 -7.56 0.14 -13.12
C SER A 14 -6.36 -0.72 -13.56
N ASN A 15 -5.51 -0.20 -14.45
CA ASN A 15 -4.30 -0.85 -15.00
C ASN A 15 -3.38 -1.52 -13.97
N ALA A 16 -3.60 -1.28 -12.67
CA ALA A 16 -2.93 -1.98 -11.57
C ALA A 16 -3.04 -3.52 -11.66
N ALA A 17 -4.14 -4.05 -12.20
CA ALA A 17 -4.32 -5.49 -12.35
C ALA A 17 -3.48 -6.10 -13.48
N SER A 18 -3.05 -5.32 -14.47
CA SER A 18 -2.32 -5.86 -15.63
C SER A 18 -0.90 -6.35 -15.29
N PHE A 19 -0.20 -5.69 -14.39
CA PHE A 19 1.15 -6.11 -13.96
C PHE A 19 1.13 -7.28 -12.97
N LEU A 20 -0.06 -7.62 -12.46
CA LEU A 20 -0.27 -8.78 -11.61
C LEU A 20 -0.69 -10.04 -12.40
N LYS A 21 -0.93 -9.94 -13.71
CA LYS A 21 -1.28 -11.09 -14.54
C LYS A 21 -0.25 -12.21 -14.46
N ASP A 22 1.03 -11.85 -14.28
CA ASP A 22 2.13 -12.82 -14.14
C ASP A 22 2.42 -13.18 -12.66
N ALA A 23 1.59 -12.71 -11.73
CA ALA A 23 1.79 -12.96 -10.30
C ALA A 23 1.38 -14.39 -9.88
N GLY A 24 0.81 -15.19 -10.81
CA GLY A 24 0.25 -16.49 -10.51
C GLY A 24 -1.12 -16.40 -9.83
N ASP A 25 -1.67 -17.55 -9.48
CA ASP A 25 -3.00 -17.69 -8.89
C ASP A 25 -3.04 -17.39 -7.38
N ILE A 26 -1.91 -16.99 -6.80
CA ILE A 26 -1.77 -16.69 -5.36
C ILE A 26 -0.97 -15.40 -5.19
N ARG A 27 -1.52 -14.45 -4.40
CA ARG A 27 -0.78 -13.25 -3.99
C ARG A 27 -0.56 -13.25 -2.49
N ARG A 28 0.67 -12.94 -2.10
CA ARG A 28 1.13 -12.91 -0.72
C ARG A 28 1.74 -11.56 -0.41
N VAL A 29 1.58 -11.09 0.83
CA VAL A 29 2.23 -9.87 1.33
C VAL A 29 2.95 -10.17 2.64
N LYS A 30 4.17 -9.63 2.78
CA LYS A 30 4.98 -9.73 4.00
C LYS A 30 5.37 -8.35 4.47
N MET A 31 5.01 -8.00 5.68
CA MET A 31 5.36 -6.72 6.30
C MET A 31 5.69 -6.90 7.78
N PHE A 32 6.54 -6.00 8.28
CA PHE A 32 6.88 -5.87 9.70
C PHE A 32 6.77 -4.40 10.10
N SER A 33 6.14 -4.13 11.23
CA SER A 33 6.06 -2.79 11.80
C SER A 33 7.04 -2.64 12.96
N THR A 34 8.09 -1.84 12.76
CA THR A 34 9.06 -1.54 13.83
C THR A 34 8.45 -0.76 14.99
N ARG A 35 7.31 -0.13 14.79
CA ARG A 35 6.62 0.69 15.80
C ARG A 35 5.72 -0.11 16.72
N SER A 36 5.05 -1.14 16.21
CA SER A 36 4.18 -2.02 17.00
C SER A 36 4.83 -3.37 17.33
N GLY A 37 5.90 -3.75 16.62
CA GLY A 37 6.50 -5.08 16.72
C GLY A 37 5.69 -6.18 16.02
N GLU A 38 4.57 -5.82 15.39
CA GLU A 38 3.71 -6.75 14.68
C GLU A 38 4.29 -7.12 13.31
N SER A 39 3.98 -8.32 12.84
CA SER A 39 4.31 -8.77 11.48
C SER A 39 3.13 -9.46 10.84
N ILE A 40 3.03 -9.36 9.53
CA ILE A 40 2.13 -10.18 8.71
C ILE A 40 2.91 -10.90 7.62
N ASP A 41 2.50 -12.10 7.33
CA ASP A 41 2.98 -12.92 6.23
C ASP A 41 1.81 -13.79 5.76
N MET A 42 1.02 -13.30 4.82
CA MET A 42 -0.24 -13.93 4.47
C MET A 42 -0.58 -13.88 2.99
N ILE A 43 -1.29 -14.90 2.57
CA ILE A 43 -1.95 -14.94 1.27
C ILE A 43 -3.26 -14.16 1.41
N TYR A 44 -3.45 -13.16 0.56
CA TYR A 44 -4.64 -12.29 0.58
C TYR A 44 -5.49 -12.38 -0.68
N TRP A 45 -5.03 -13.13 -1.70
CA TRP A 45 -5.74 -13.34 -2.95
C TRP A 45 -5.41 -14.71 -3.54
N ILE A 46 -6.44 -15.46 -3.95
CA ILE A 46 -6.33 -16.79 -4.56
C ILE A 46 -7.32 -16.88 -5.72
N GLU A 47 -6.86 -17.34 -6.88
CA GLU A 47 -7.68 -17.73 -8.04
C GLU A 47 -8.75 -16.70 -8.43
N GLY A 48 -8.42 -15.42 -8.42
CA GLY A 48 -9.32 -14.34 -8.83
C GLY A 48 -10.04 -13.63 -7.68
N GLU A 49 -9.94 -14.12 -6.44
CA GLU A 49 -10.70 -13.59 -5.32
C GLU A 49 -9.82 -13.12 -4.16
N TYR A 50 -10.22 -12.02 -3.52
CA TYR A 50 -9.62 -11.55 -2.29
C TYR A 50 -10.14 -12.32 -1.08
N ILE A 51 -9.25 -12.71 -0.18
CA ILE A 51 -9.59 -13.37 1.08
C ILE A 51 -9.97 -12.30 2.12
N LYS A 52 -11.24 -12.20 2.44
CA LYS A 52 -11.79 -11.15 3.32
C LYS A 52 -11.12 -11.08 4.69
N ASP A 53 -10.88 -12.23 5.32
CA ASP A 53 -10.24 -12.29 6.63
C ASP A 53 -8.80 -11.79 6.57
N ALA A 54 -8.05 -12.15 5.53
CA ALA A 54 -6.71 -11.63 5.30
C ALA A 54 -6.70 -10.11 5.08
N LEU A 55 -7.67 -9.56 4.33
CA LEU A 55 -7.81 -8.12 4.17
C LEU A 55 -8.11 -7.42 5.50
N SER A 56 -8.95 -8.01 6.34
CA SER A 56 -9.27 -7.46 7.67
C SER A 56 -8.03 -7.41 8.58
N GLU A 57 -7.18 -8.43 8.53
CA GLU A 57 -5.90 -8.44 9.25
C GLU A 57 -4.92 -7.42 8.69
N ILE A 58 -4.86 -7.24 7.37
CA ILE A 58 -4.06 -6.18 6.72
C ILE A 58 -4.55 -4.80 7.15
N ASP A 59 -5.86 -4.56 7.18
CA ASP A 59 -6.46 -3.30 7.64
C ASP A 59 -6.05 -2.99 9.08
N TRP A 60 -6.08 -4.00 9.95
CA TRP A 60 -5.63 -3.86 11.34
C TRP A 60 -4.12 -3.59 11.44
N PHE A 61 -3.31 -4.34 10.73
CA PHE A 61 -1.86 -4.18 10.72
C PHE A 61 -1.45 -2.77 10.22
N MET A 62 -2.12 -2.25 9.19
CA MET A 62 -1.83 -0.95 8.59
C MET A 62 -2.57 0.22 9.26
N ARG A 63 -3.18 0.02 10.42
CA ARG A 63 -3.92 1.06 11.16
C ARG A 63 -3.06 2.24 11.57
N ASP A 64 -3.70 3.35 11.93
CA ASP A 64 -3.04 4.48 12.60
C ASP A 64 -2.63 4.08 14.02
N LEU A 65 -1.37 3.75 14.23
CA LEU A 65 -0.84 3.32 15.53
C LEU A 65 -0.85 4.43 16.58
N ARG A 66 -0.86 5.70 16.21
CA ARG A 66 -0.93 6.82 17.18
C ARG A 66 -2.30 6.92 17.83
N LYS A 67 -3.33 6.59 17.09
CA LYS A 67 -4.74 6.67 17.51
C LYS A 67 -5.36 5.30 17.73
N ASN A 68 -4.62 4.24 17.40
CA ASN A 68 -5.13 2.86 17.36
C ASN A 68 -6.45 2.76 16.57
N LYS A 69 -6.48 3.39 15.39
CA LYS A 69 -7.66 3.44 14.52
C LYS A 69 -7.42 2.69 13.23
N GLN A 70 -8.27 1.70 12.99
CA GLN A 70 -8.33 0.94 11.75
C GLN A 70 -9.12 1.70 10.68
N PHE A 71 -8.79 1.43 9.44
CA PHE A 71 -9.51 1.88 8.26
C PHE A 71 -9.30 0.85 7.14
N THR A 72 -10.26 0.73 6.23
CA THR A 72 -10.13 -0.17 5.08
C THR A 72 -9.02 0.28 4.16
N ILE A 73 -8.04 -0.58 3.96
CA ILE A 73 -6.94 -0.34 3.01
C ILE A 73 -7.41 -0.73 1.61
N ASP A 74 -7.22 0.16 0.66
CA ASP A 74 -7.51 -0.11 -0.75
C ASP A 74 -6.67 -1.30 -1.23
N THR A 75 -7.32 -2.33 -1.74
CA THR A 75 -6.66 -3.58 -2.17
C THR A 75 -5.56 -3.33 -3.21
N ARG A 76 -5.70 -2.28 -4.04
CA ARG A 76 -4.67 -1.86 -4.99
C ARG A 76 -3.38 -1.43 -4.31
N THR A 77 -3.47 -0.82 -3.11
CA THR A 77 -2.27 -0.49 -2.32
C THR A 77 -1.54 -1.76 -1.89
N VAL A 78 -2.28 -2.77 -1.41
CA VAL A 78 -1.72 -4.08 -1.04
C VAL A 78 -1.09 -4.77 -2.25
N ASP A 79 -1.76 -4.74 -3.39
CA ASP A 79 -1.27 -5.29 -4.65
C ASP A 79 0.05 -4.64 -5.10
N ILE A 80 0.19 -3.31 -4.97
CA ILE A 80 1.43 -2.59 -5.30
C ILE A 80 2.57 -3.01 -4.36
N ILE A 81 2.30 -3.16 -3.06
CA ILE A 81 3.29 -3.64 -2.08
C ILE A 81 3.78 -5.03 -2.47
N ALA A 82 2.86 -5.97 -2.68
CA ALA A 82 3.18 -7.35 -3.03
C ALA A 82 3.95 -7.45 -4.36
N ALA A 83 3.51 -6.71 -5.38
CA ALA A 83 4.19 -6.67 -6.68
C ALA A 83 5.59 -6.06 -6.58
N THR A 84 5.76 -5.00 -5.79
CA THR A 84 7.06 -4.38 -5.55
C THR A 84 8.02 -5.38 -4.89
N GLN A 85 7.54 -6.15 -3.90
CA GLN A 85 8.33 -7.19 -3.24
C GLN A 85 8.77 -8.29 -4.22
N ARG A 86 7.87 -8.73 -5.08
CA ARG A 86 8.16 -9.72 -6.13
C ARG A 86 9.19 -9.20 -7.15
N ILE A 87 9.05 -7.95 -7.60
CA ILE A 87 9.99 -7.34 -8.56
C ILE A 87 11.39 -7.20 -7.94
N LEU A 88 11.49 -6.97 -6.63
CA LEU A 88 12.76 -6.95 -5.91
C LEU A 88 13.38 -8.34 -5.73
N ASP A 89 12.63 -9.40 -6.01
CA ASP A 89 13.02 -10.79 -5.83
C ASP A 89 13.60 -11.04 -4.42
N VAL A 90 12.80 -10.74 -3.41
CA VAL A 90 13.19 -10.85 -2.01
C VAL A 90 12.11 -11.53 -1.17
N HIS A 91 12.56 -12.33 -0.20
CA HIS A 91 11.68 -12.99 0.76
C HIS A 91 11.53 -12.21 2.09
N SER A 92 12.39 -11.22 2.32
CA SER A 92 12.33 -10.39 3.52
C SER A 92 11.07 -9.52 3.55
N PRO A 93 10.48 -9.27 4.73
CA PRO A 93 9.33 -8.39 4.85
C PRO A 93 9.70 -6.94 4.55
N PHE A 94 8.76 -6.17 4.00
CA PHE A 94 8.86 -4.72 4.04
C PHE A 94 8.67 -4.21 5.47
N LEU A 95 9.47 -3.22 5.85
CA LEU A 95 9.20 -2.41 7.03
C LEU A 95 8.09 -1.43 6.70
N LEU A 96 6.95 -1.54 7.39
CA LEU A 96 5.88 -0.56 7.30
C LEU A 96 6.16 0.58 8.28
N LEU A 97 6.39 1.78 7.75
CA LEU A 97 6.59 2.99 8.55
C LEU A 97 5.26 3.69 8.83
N SER A 98 4.34 3.66 7.85
CA SER A 98 3.02 4.27 7.96
C SER A 98 2.06 3.65 6.94
N GLY A 99 0.90 3.21 7.41
CA GLY A 99 -0.26 2.86 6.60
C GLY A 99 -1.32 3.96 6.66
N TYR A 100 -2.53 3.63 7.12
CA TYR A 100 -3.59 4.61 7.34
C TYR A 100 -3.18 5.68 8.36
N ARG A 101 -3.65 6.90 8.13
CA ARG A 101 -3.49 8.04 9.06
C ARG A 101 -4.84 8.71 9.29
N THR A 102 -5.21 8.93 10.53
CA THR A 102 -6.32 9.82 10.88
C THR A 102 -5.98 11.27 10.52
N LYS A 103 -6.99 12.12 10.41
CA LYS A 103 -6.78 13.57 10.19
C LYS A 103 -5.89 14.19 11.26
N ASP A 104 -6.07 13.79 12.54
CA ASP A 104 -5.26 14.27 13.66
C ASP A 104 -3.79 13.89 13.52
N THR A 105 -3.51 12.61 13.21
CA THR A 105 -2.14 12.15 12.97
C THR A 105 -1.52 12.89 11.79
N ASN A 106 -2.26 13.07 10.69
CA ASN A 106 -1.74 13.79 9.53
C ASN A 106 -1.46 15.27 9.85
N THR A 107 -2.32 15.93 10.62
CA THR A 107 -2.13 17.31 11.07
C THR A 107 -0.91 17.43 11.99
N PHE A 108 -0.77 16.53 12.96
CA PHE A 108 0.39 16.45 13.83
C PHE A 108 1.70 16.29 13.03
N LEU A 109 1.72 15.38 12.05
CA LEU A 109 2.92 15.17 11.23
C LEU A 109 3.25 16.40 10.37
N ARG A 110 2.25 17.09 9.85
CA ARG A 110 2.44 18.34 9.10
C ARG A 110 3.04 19.45 9.96
N SER A 111 2.56 19.62 11.19
CA SER A 111 3.10 20.63 12.11
C SER A 111 4.55 20.34 12.51
N ARG A 112 4.92 19.05 12.62
CA ARG A 112 6.26 18.64 13.04
C ARG A 112 7.30 18.62 11.92
N PHE A 113 6.91 18.24 10.71
CA PHE A 113 7.82 18.03 9.57
C PHE A 113 7.63 19.04 8.42
N GLY A 114 6.78 20.05 8.61
CA GLY A 114 6.56 21.11 7.62
C GLY A 114 5.99 20.59 6.29
N GLY A 115 6.46 21.15 5.18
CA GLY A 115 5.90 20.91 3.83
C GLY A 115 6.01 19.49 3.25
N GLY A 116 6.65 18.54 3.95
CA GLY A 116 6.81 17.16 3.49
C GLY A 116 5.54 16.29 3.59
N VAL A 117 4.52 16.75 4.33
CA VAL A 117 3.26 16.00 4.51
C VAL A 117 2.08 16.73 3.87
N ALA A 118 1.48 16.11 2.86
CA ALA A 118 0.35 16.70 2.13
C ALA A 118 -0.90 16.86 3.00
N LYS A 119 -1.65 17.96 2.80
CA LYS A 119 -2.94 18.18 3.47
C LYS A 119 -3.98 17.15 3.04
N LYS A 120 -4.03 16.85 1.74
CA LYS A 120 -4.90 15.82 1.14
C LYS A 120 -4.05 14.57 0.84
N SER A 121 -3.59 13.90 1.90
CA SER A 121 -2.75 12.71 1.79
C SER A 121 -3.60 11.47 1.52
N LEU A 122 -3.16 10.59 0.64
CA LEU A 122 -3.80 9.30 0.36
C LEU A 122 -3.72 8.32 1.53
N HIS A 123 -2.85 8.55 2.51
CA HIS A 123 -2.90 7.83 3.79
C HIS A 123 -4.21 8.05 4.56
N LEU A 124 -4.89 9.19 4.37
CA LEU A 124 -6.17 9.49 5.02
C LEU A 124 -7.33 8.61 4.53
N THR A 125 -7.14 7.97 3.40
CA THR A 125 -8.17 7.16 2.72
C THR A 125 -7.73 5.71 2.51
N GLY A 126 -6.68 5.25 3.23
CA GLY A 126 -6.19 3.87 3.12
C GLY A 126 -5.52 3.53 1.78
N GLN A 127 -5.15 4.54 1.01
CA GLN A 127 -4.66 4.40 -0.36
C GLN A 127 -3.15 4.58 -0.49
N ALA A 128 -2.42 4.58 0.61
CA ALA A 128 -0.97 4.78 0.61
C ALA A 128 -0.26 4.03 1.73
N ALA A 129 1.01 3.74 1.50
CA ALA A 129 1.93 3.19 2.49
C ALA A 129 3.33 3.82 2.34
N ASP A 130 4.00 4.05 3.47
CA ASP A 130 5.42 4.38 3.53
C ASP A 130 6.19 3.12 3.95
N ILE A 131 7.09 2.68 3.09
CA ILE A 131 7.81 1.40 3.23
C ILE A 131 9.32 1.57 3.11
N ASN A 132 10.03 0.66 3.76
CA ASN A 132 11.45 0.44 3.56
C ASN A 132 11.75 -1.07 3.53
N MET A 133 12.97 -1.46 3.17
CA MET A 133 13.41 -2.84 3.19
C MET A 133 14.90 -2.92 3.52
N PRO A 134 15.29 -3.60 4.61
CA PRO A 134 16.68 -3.86 4.91
C PRO A 134 17.38 -4.58 3.75
N GLY A 135 18.60 -4.15 3.45
CA GLY A 135 19.38 -4.73 2.34
C GLY A 135 18.99 -4.24 0.93
N ARG A 136 18.07 -3.30 0.83
CA ARG A 136 17.73 -2.61 -0.42
C ARG A 136 17.81 -1.10 -0.24
N THR A 137 18.36 -0.41 -1.24
CA THR A 137 18.39 1.05 -1.24
C THR A 137 17.02 1.62 -1.57
N VAL A 138 16.74 2.85 -1.10
CA VAL A 138 15.53 3.60 -1.46
C VAL A 138 15.35 3.67 -2.99
N ASN A 139 16.45 3.83 -3.74
CA ASN A 139 16.40 3.82 -5.20
C ASN A 139 15.95 2.50 -5.80
N GLN A 140 16.41 1.36 -5.25
CA GLN A 140 15.99 0.03 -5.71
C GLN A 140 14.49 -0.20 -5.45
N ILE A 141 14.03 0.13 -4.25
CA ILE A 141 12.61 0.01 -3.87
C ILE A 141 11.74 0.92 -4.75
N ALA A 142 12.12 2.20 -4.91
CA ALA A 142 11.37 3.15 -5.73
C ALA A 142 11.32 2.73 -7.21
N ARG A 143 12.40 2.19 -7.78
CA ARG A 143 12.41 1.66 -9.16
C ARG A 143 11.49 0.44 -9.31
N ALA A 144 11.50 -0.46 -8.34
CA ALA A 144 10.61 -1.63 -8.35
C ALA A 144 9.14 -1.21 -8.28
N ALA A 145 8.79 -0.30 -7.37
CA ALA A 145 7.44 0.25 -7.26
C ALA A 145 7.00 1.00 -8.53
N ALA A 146 7.90 1.78 -9.14
CA ALA A 146 7.62 2.50 -10.38
C ALA A 146 7.36 1.57 -11.58
N LYS A 147 8.00 0.40 -11.63
CA LYS A 147 7.73 -0.62 -12.66
C LYS A 147 6.30 -1.16 -12.63
N CYS A 148 5.64 -1.10 -11.46
CA CYS A 148 4.23 -1.48 -11.36
C CYS A 148 3.32 -0.56 -12.19
N SER A 149 3.71 0.69 -12.46
CA SER A 149 2.90 1.67 -13.22
C SER A 149 1.47 1.79 -12.71
N ALA A 150 1.28 1.66 -11.38
CA ALA A 150 -0.04 1.48 -10.76
C ALA A 150 -0.46 2.64 -9.86
N GLY A 151 0.43 3.60 -9.62
CA GLY A 151 0.14 4.74 -8.75
C GLY A 151 1.32 5.66 -8.53
N GLY A 152 1.28 6.42 -7.45
CA GLY A 152 2.33 7.35 -7.08
C GLY A 152 3.49 6.64 -6.36
N VAL A 153 4.72 7.07 -6.67
CA VAL A 153 5.94 6.62 -5.98
C VAL A 153 6.76 7.84 -5.59
N GLY A 154 6.94 8.03 -4.29
CA GLY A 154 7.74 9.09 -3.70
C GLY A 154 9.01 8.56 -3.07
N LYS A 155 10.17 9.14 -3.44
CA LYS A 155 11.46 8.75 -2.91
C LYS A 155 11.90 9.74 -1.83
N TYR A 156 12.17 9.24 -0.62
CA TYR A 156 12.60 10.02 0.54
C TYR A 156 13.95 9.49 1.03
N SER A 157 15.03 9.84 0.29
CA SER A 157 16.37 9.29 0.53
C SER A 157 16.94 9.65 1.91
N SER A 158 16.75 10.89 2.36
CA SER A 158 17.21 11.35 3.68
C SER A 158 16.46 10.72 4.85
N SER A 159 15.22 10.30 4.63
CA SER A 159 14.36 9.65 5.64
C SER A 159 14.31 8.13 5.46
N HIS A 160 15.05 7.60 4.49
CA HIS A 160 15.21 6.18 4.20
C HIS A 160 13.90 5.42 4.00
N PHE A 161 12.95 5.99 3.23
CA PHE A 161 11.72 5.29 2.86
C PHE A 161 11.22 5.64 1.46
N VAL A 162 10.32 4.81 0.97
CA VAL A 162 9.57 5.03 -0.26
C VAL A 162 8.09 5.12 0.09
N HIS A 163 7.45 6.20 -0.36
CA HIS A 163 6.00 6.30 -0.38
C HIS A 163 5.45 5.62 -1.62
N ILE A 164 4.43 4.80 -1.46
CA ILE A 164 3.65 4.24 -2.54
C ILE A 164 2.17 4.54 -2.33
N ASP A 165 1.44 4.76 -3.42
CA ASP A 165 -0.02 4.91 -3.37
C ASP A 165 -0.69 4.40 -4.65
N CYS A 166 -1.97 4.12 -4.59
CA CYS A 166 -2.79 3.68 -5.72
C CYS A 166 -3.54 4.81 -6.43
N GLY A 167 -3.09 6.06 -6.26
CA GLY A 167 -3.64 7.22 -6.96
C GLY A 167 -3.12 7.36 -8.39
N LYS A 168 -3.06 8.60 -8.89
CA LYS A 168 -2.51 8.88 -10.23
C LYS A 168 -1.03 8.49 -10.31
N ILE A 169 -0.62 7.92 -11.44
CA ILE A 169 0.78 7.57 -11.70
C ILE A 169 1.62 8.85 -11.69
N ARG A 170 2.59 8.92 -10.80
CA ARG A 170 3.53 10.01 -10.67
C ARG A 170 4.77 9.59 -9.89
N LEU A 171 5.89 10.24 -10.16
CA LEU A 171 7.16 10.01 -9.48
C LEU A 171 7.66 11.33 -8.90
N TRP A 172 8.17 11.32 -7.67
CA TRP A 172 8.77 12.51 -7.03
C TRP A 172 9.81 12.13 -5.98
N GLY A 173 10.49 13.14 -5.48
CA GLY A 173 11.50 13.02 -4.43
C GLY A 173 12.93 12.92 -4.99
N ARG A 174 13.90 12.99 -4.08
CA ARG A 174 15.34 13.00 -4.37
C ARG A 174 16.06 11.88 -3.64
#